data_c02f2e70562a2d2381119d1a340c2d5a
#
_entry.id   c02f2e70562a2d2381119d1a340c2d5a
#
_cell.length_a   1.000
_cell.length_b   1.000
_cell.length_c   1.000
_cell.angle_alpha   90.00
_cell.angle_beta   90.00
_cell.angle_gamma   90.00
#
_symmetry.space_group_name_H-M   'P 1'
#
loop_
_entity.id
_entity.type
_entity.pdbx_description
1 polymer ?
#
loop_
_entity_poly.entity_id
_entity_poly.type
_entity_poly.pdbx_seq_one_letter_code
_entity_poly.pdbx_strand_id
1 'polypeptide(L)'
;MTERILPLIVQFVTHVIGSLGYAGIAALMGIESACIPLPSEIIMPFAGYLVYTGHFSLFWVATAGAIGCNLGSVVAYWIGAWGGRPLVLRYGRWVLMSPHDLDRITRFFEKYGGITVLLGRLLPVVRTFIAFPAGVARMPQLRFHVYTFIGSWPWCYILAYVGMRLGEAWETDPRFHEWFHRFHLVVELALVAAIVWFLWTHIKRVRQAEEA
;
A
#
# COMPACT_ATOMS: atom_id res chain seq x y z
N MET A 1 13.77 -13.72 -13.91
CA MET A 1 12.55 -12.97 -14.29
C MET A 1 12.46 -11.63 -13.57
N THR A 2 12.77 -11.55 -12.32
CA THR A 2 12.78 -10.34 -11.48
C THR A 2 13.74 -9.24 -11.95
N GLU A 3 14.91 -9.59 -12.47
CA GLU A 3 15.91 -8.61 -12.95
C GLU A 3 15.46 -7.74 -14.14
N ARG A 4 14.40 -8.14 -14.86
CA ARG A 4 13.88 -7.35 -15.99
C ARG A 4 12.64 -6.51 -15.61
N ILE A 5 11.91 -6.88 -14.56
CA ILE A 5 10.66 -6.20 -14.18
C ILE A 5 10.95 -4.93 -13.39
N LEU A 6 11.93 -4.97 -12.48
CA LEU A 6 12.27 -3.81 -11.65
C LEU A 6 12.72 -2.59 -12.47
N PRO A 7 13.63 -2.70 -13.46
CA PRO A 7 13.99 -1.57 -14.31
C PRO A 7 12.80 -0.98 -15.08
N LEU A 8 11.88 -1.84 -15.54
CA LEU A 8 10.67 -1.38 -16.23
C LEU A 8 9.75 -0.57 -15.30
N ILE A 9 9.56 -1.03 -14.06
CA ILE A 9 8.77 -0.30 -13.06
C ILE A 9 9.44 1.04 -12.74
N VAL A 10 10.75 1.06 -12.53
CA VAL A 10 11.50 2.29 -12.26
C VAL A 10 11.39 3.26 -13.44
N GLN A 11 11.58 2.81 -14.67
CA GLN A 11 11.42 3.65 -15.85
C GLN A 11 10.01 4.19 -16.00
N PHE A 12 8.99 3.36 -15.75
CA PHE A 12 7.60 3.76 -15.80
C PHE A 12 7.31 4.84 -14.74
N VAL A 13 7.70 4.60 -13.49
CA VAL A 13 7.54 5.56 -12.37
C VAL A 13 8.24 6.88 -12.67
N THR A 14 9.48 6.81 -13.14
CA THR A 14 10.28 7.99 -13.51
C THR A 14 9.62 8.79 -14.62
N HIS A 15 9.14 8.11 -15.65
CA HIS A 15 8.46 8.76 -16.77
C HIS A 15 7.16 9.44 -16.34
N VAL A 16 6.34 8.75 -15.55
CA VAL A 16 5.05 9.30 -15.06
C VAL A 16 5.28 10.49 -14.15
N ILE A 17 6.21 10.39 -13.19
CA ILE A 17 6.49 11.50 -12.26
C ILE A 17 7.15 12.67 -13.02
N GLY A 18 8.06 12.39 -13.93
CA GLY A 18 8.74 13.42 -14.73
C GLY A 18 7.78 14.18 -15.66
N SER A 19 6.77 13.52 -16.21
CA SER A 19 5.81 14.14 -17.14
C SER A 19 4.63 14.82 -16.45
N LEU A 20 4.11 14.23 -15.35
CA LEU A 20 2.89 14.69 -14.68
C LEU A 20 3.14 15.38 -13.31
N GLY A 21 4.36 15.38 -12.83
CA GLY A 21 4.72 16.00 -11.55
C GLY A 21 3.96 15.41 -10.36
N TYR A 22 3.42 16.26 -9.50
CA TYR A 22 2.63 15.85 -8.33
C TYR A 22 1.39 15.01 -8.70
N ALA A 23 0.77 15.29 -9.85
CA ALA A 23 -0.36 14.49 -10.34
C ALA A 23 0.07 13.06 -10.68
N GLY A 24 1.28 12.87 -11.20
CA GLY A 24 1.87 11.56 -11.45
C GLY A 24 2.08 10.77 -10.17
N ILE A 25 2.60 11.43 -9.12
CA ILE A 25 2.75 10.82 -7.78
C ILE A 25 1.39 10.39 -7.24
N ALA A 26 0.38 11.27 -7.29
CA ALA A 26 -0.96 10.96 -6.83
C ALA A 26 -1.60 9.81 -7.64
N ALA A 27 -1.42 9.76 -8.96
CA ALA A 27 -1.93 8.69 -9.81
C ALA A 27 -1.29 7.33 -9.46
N LEU A 28 0.03 7.27 -9.34
CA LEU A 28 0.76 6.03 -9.00
C LEU A 28 0.37 5.51 -7.61
N MET A 29 0.30 6.39 -6.61
CA MET A 29 -0.13 6.02 -5.26
C MET A 29 -1.62 5.64 -5.21
N GLY A 30 -2.44 6.23 -6.11
CA GLY A 30 -3.83 5.85 -6.28
C GLY A 30 -3.98 4.44 -6.85
N ILE A 31 -3.22 4.11 -7.88
CA ILE A 31 -3.19 2.78 -8.49
C ILE A 31 -2.75 1.73 -7.45
N GLU A 32 -1.70 2.00 -6.68
CA GLU A 32 -1.25 1.12 -5.60
C GLU A 32 -2.36 0.88 -4.56
N SER A 33 -3.02 1.94 -4.13
CA SER A 33 -4.08 1.85 -3.11
C SER A 33 -5.40 1.27 -3.63
N ALA A 34 -5.55 1.12 -4.95
CA ALA A 34 -6.65 0.38 -5.58
C ALA A 34 -6.43 -1.14 -5.62
N CYS A 35 -5.53 -1.68 -4.77
CA CYS A 35 -5.12 -3.08 -4.69
C CYS A 35 -4.31 -3.59 -5.91
N ILE A 36 -3.69 -2.69 -6.68
CA ILE A 36 -2.74 -3.05 -7.72
C ILE A 36 -1.34 -3.05 -7.09
N PRO A 37 -0.56 -4.15 -7.19
CA PRO A 37 0.73 -4.28 -6.49
C PRO A 37 1.82 -3.41 -7.12
N LEU A 38 1.74 -2.10 -6.91
CA LEU A 38 2.82 -1.17 -7.18
C LEU A 38 3.49 -0.82 -5.85
N PRO A 39 4.82 -0.98 -5.73
CA PRO A 39 5.49 -0.73 -4.47
C PRO A 39 5.66 0.77 -4.22
N SER A 40 4.95 1.31 -3.24
CA SER A 40 5.14 2.69 -2.75
C SER A 40 6.56 2.94 -2.25
N GLU A 41 7.24 1.88 -1.83
CA GLU A 41 8.64 1.87 -1.42
C GLU A 41 9.61 2.21 -2.57
N ILE A 42 9.13 2.22 -3.82
CA ILE A 42 9.86 2.72 -5.00
C ILE A 42 9.35 4.12 -5.36
N ILE A 43 8.02 4.30 -5.42
CA ILE A 43 7.39 5.56 -5.88
C ILE A 43 7.79 6.74 -4.98
N MET A 44 7.60 6.59 -3.67
CA MET A 44 7.82 7.71 -2.73
C MET A 44 9.29 8.06 -2.52
N PRO A 45 10.23 7.11 -2.38
CA PRO A 45 11.65 7.46 -2.33
C PRO A 45 12.16 8.09 -3.62
N PHE A 46 11.68 7.65 -4.79
CA PHE A 46 12.05 8.30 -6.05
C PHE A 46 11.52 9.75 -6.11
N ALA A 47 10.26 9.98 -5.69
CA ALA A 47 9.74 11.35 -5.57
C ALA A 47 10.56 12.18 -4.55
N GLY A 48 11.04 11.54 -3.48
CA GLY A 48 11.95 12.15 -2.51
C GLY A 48 13.32 12.51 -3.10
N TYR A 49 13.88 11.69 -3.97
CA TYR A 49 15.08 12.03 -4.73
C TYR A 49 14.87 13.31 -5.58
N LEU A 50 13.71 13.45 -6.20
CA LEU A 50 13.37 14.67 -6.96
C LEU A 50 13.18 15.91 -6.06
N VAL A 51 12.87 15.72 -4.77
CA VAL A 51 12.93 16.80 -3.76
C VAL A 51 14.37 17.22 -3.52
N TYR A 52 15.31 16.27 -3.35
CA TYR A 52 16.73 16.55 -3.18
C TYR A 52 17.29 17.35 -4.36
N THR A 53 16.94 17.00 -5.60
CA THR A 53 17.36 17.73 -6.80
C THR A 53 16.65 19.09 -7.00
N GLY A 54 15.81 19.51 -6.05
CA GLY A 54 15.14 20.81 -6.06
C GLY A 54 13.91 20.93 -6.98
N HIS A 55 13.46 19.83 -7.58
CA HIS A 55 12.29 19.86 -8.48
C HIS A 55 10.95 19.89 -7.74
N PHE A 56 10.90 19.33 -6.52
CA PHE A 56 9.68 19.20 -5.74
C PHE A 56 9.87 19.64 -4.29
N SER A 57 8.74 19.92 -3.61
CA SER A 57 8.71 20.16 -2.16
C SER A 57 8.27 18.89 -1.43
N LEU A 58 8.98 18.52 -0.36
CA LEU A 58 8.70 17.32 0.44
C LEU A 58 7.27 17.27 0.96
N PHE A 59 6.77 18.43 1.45
CA PHE A 59 5.40 18.54 1.95
C PHE A 59 4.36 18.23 0.85
N TRP A 60 4.55 18.78 -0.35
CA TRP A 60 3.62 18.57 -1.45
C TRP A 60 3.72 17.17 -2.06
N VAL A 61 4.92 16.55 -2.07
CA VAL A 61 5.11 15.15 -2.45
C VAL A 61 4.33 14.23 -1.50
N ALA A 62 4.47 14.41 -0.19
CA ALA A 62 3.74 13.62 0.81
C ALA A 62 2.21 13.83 0.69
N THR A 63 1.79 15.07 0.45
CA THR A 63 0.38 15.43 0.29
C THR A 63 -0.23 14.82 -0.97
N ALA A 64 0.48 14.91 -2.12
CA ALA A 64 0.07 14.28 -3.36
C ALA A 64 -0.04 12.76 -3.22
N GLY A 65 0.93 12.13 -2.57
CA GLY A 65 0.92 10.70 -2.25
C GLY A 65 -0.29 10.32 -1.39
N ALA A 66 -0.56 11.06 -0.32
CA ALA A 66 -1.69 10.81 0.57
C ALA A 66 -3.05 11.01 -0.12
N ILE A 67 -3.17 12.03 -1.00
CA ILE A 67 -4.36 12.24 -1.83
C ILE A 67 -4.54 11.05 -2.77
N GLY A 68 -3.49 10.61 -3.43
CA GLY A 68 -3.51 9.43 -4.30
C GLY A 68 -3.97 8.18 -3.56
N CYS A 69 -3.38 7.89 -2.40
CA CYS A 69 -3.81 6.78 -1.53
C CYS A 69 -5.29 6.87 -1.18
N ASN A 70 -5.78 8.07 -0.89
CA ASN A 70 -7.18 8.29 -0.54
C ASN A 70 -8.11 7.97 -1.72
N LEU A 71 -7.82 8.54 -2.90
CA LEU A 71 -8.60 8.33 -4.11
C LEU A 71 -8.62 6.86 -4.55
N GLY A 72 -7.46 6.20 -4.56
CA GLY A 72 -7.37 4.78 -4.91
C GLY A 72 -8.12 3.88 -3.93
N SER A 73 -8.08 4.21 -2.65
CA SER A 73 -8.80 3.48 -1.60
C SER A 73 -10.32 3.54 -1.73
N VAL A 74 -10.86 4.57 -2.38
CA VAL A 74 -12.30 4.67 -2.67
C VAL A 74 -12.76 3.49 -3.52
N VAL A 75 -11.97 3.09 -4.51
CA VAL A 75 -12.30 1.94 -5.38
C VAL A 75 -12.41 0.66 -4.55
N ALA A 76 -11.40 0.37 -3.74
CA ALA A 76 -11.40 -0.81 -2.86
C ALA A 76 -12.53 -0.77 -1.82
N TYR A 77 -12.81 0.42 -1.25
CA TYR A 77 -13.93 0.65 -0.34
C TYR A 77 -15.28 0.32 -1.01
N TRP A 78 -15.55 0.84 -2.21
CA TRP A 78 -16.80 0.60 -2.91
C TRP A 78 -16.96 -0.86 -3.35
N ILE A 79 -15.88 -1.51 -3.76
CA ILE A 79 -15.90 -2.97 -4.02
C ILE A 79 -16.31 -3.72 -2.75
N GLY A 80 -15.79 -3.34 -1.58
CA GLY A 80 -16.20 -3.90 -0.29
C GLY A 80 -17.66 -3.59 0.08
N ALA A 81 -18.07 -2.33 -0.10
CA ALA A 81 -19.40 -1.86 0.30
C ALA A 81 -20.55 -2.46 -0.56
N TRP A 82 -20.32 -2.62 -1.86
CA TRP A 82 -21.30 -3.20 -2.78
C TRP A 82 -21.16 -4.72 -2.90
N GLY A 83 -19.93 -5.22 -2.94
CA GLY A 83 -19.63 -6.64 -3.03
C GLY A 83 -19.88 -7.38 -1.72
N GLY A 84 -19.46 -6.82 -0.61
CA GLY A 84 -19.67 -7.28 0.76
C GLY A 84 -19.79 -8.80 0.94
N ARG A 85 -20.83 -9.22 1.64
CA ARG A 85 -21.13 -10.64 1.88
C ARG A 85 -21.35 -11.46 0.62
N PRO A 86 -22.09 -10.99 -0.42
CA PRO A 86 -22.26 -11.73 -1.67
C PRO A 86 -20.95 -12.00 -2.43
N LEU A 87 -20.05 -11.03 -2.46
CA LEU A 87 -18.75 -11.20 -3.12
C LEU A 87 -17.90 -12.25 -2.41
N VAL A 88 -17.89 -12.22 -1.07
CA VAL A 88 -17.14 -13.19 -0.27
C VAL A 88 -17.76 -14.58 -0.36
N LEU A 89 -19.07 -14.72 -0.39
CA LEU A 89 -19.74 -16.00 -0.60
C LEU A 89 -19.44 -16.61 -1.97
N ARG A 90 -19.34 -15.76 -3.01
CA ARG A 90 -19.13 -16.22 -4.40
C ARG A 90 -17.65 -16.38 -4.77
N TYR A 91 -16.80 -15.50 -4.25
CA TYR A 91 -15.39 -15.40 -4.61
C TYR A 91 -14.44 -15.50 -3.40
N GLY A 92 -14.93 -15.91 -2.23
CA GLY A 92 -14.15 -15.94 -0.98
C GLY A 92 -12.87 -16.75 -1.08
N ARG A 93 -12.85 -17.81 -1.90
CA ARG A 93 -11.64 -18.59 -2.22
C ARG A 93 -10.55 -17.74 -2.89
N TRP A 94 -10.93 -16.78 -3.74
CA TRP A 94 -10.00 -15.89 -4.45
C TRP A 94 -9.57 -14.70 -3.61
N VAL A 95 -10.45 -14.22 -2.73
CA VAL A 95 -10.20 -13.09 -1.83
C VAL A 95 -9.62 -13.55 -0.49
N LEU A 96 -9.45 -14.88 -0.31
CA LEU A 96 -8.90 -15.49 0.91
C LEU A 96 -9.66 -15.09 2.18
N MET A 97 -10.96 -14.86 2.08
CA MET A 97 -11.83 -14.38 3.15
C MET A 97 -13.01 -15.33 3.34
N SER A 98 -13.22 -15.78 4.57
CA SER A 98 -14.39 -16.57 4.93
C SER A 98 -15.54 -15.68 5.40
N PRO A 99 -16.82 -16.15 5.35
CA PRO A 99 -17.95 -15.43 5.92
C PRO A 99 -17.77 -15.12 7.42
N HIS A 100 -17.08 -15.99 8.13
CA HIS A 100 -16.76 -15.80 9.55
C HIS A 100 -15.74 -14.68 9.80
N ASP A 101 -14.77 -14.52 8.88
CA ASP A 101 -13.81 -13.42 8.93
C ASP A 101 -14.50 -12.08 8.69
N LEU A 102 -15.52 -12.05 7.82
CA LEU A 102 -16.36 -10.88 7.59
C LEU A 102 -17.07 -10.42 8.87
N ASP A 103 -17.69 -11.34 9.59
CA ASP A 103 -18.42 -11.02 10.83
C ASP A 103 -17.44 -10.55 11.93
N ARG A 104 -16.21 -11.09 11.95
CA ARG A 104 -15.14 -10.60 12.85
C ARG A 104 -14.70 -9.19 12.49
N ILE A 105 -14.46 -8.93 11.21
CA ILE A 105 -14.05 -7.63 10.68
C ILE A 105 -15.13 -6.60 10.99
N THR A 106 -16.40 -6.88 10.70
CA THR A 106 -17.51 -5.98 10.94
C THR A 106 -17.58 -5.62 12.44
N ARG A 107 -17.54 -6.60 13.34
CA ARG A 107 -17.51 -6.37 14.79
C ARG A 107 -16.30 -5.57 15.25
N PHE A 108 -15.13 -5.78 14.61
CA PHE A 108 -13.93 -5.03 14.94
C PHE A 108 -14.06 -3.55 14.53
N PHE A 109 -14.63 -3.28 13.35
CA PHE A 109 -14.90 -1.92 12.90
C PHE A 109 -16.01 -1.24 13.70
N GLU A 110 -17.04 -1.96 14.13
CA GLU A 110 -18.07 -1.45 15.03
C GLU A 110 -17.48 -1.03 16.39
N LYS A 111 -16.54 -1.81 16.92
CA LYS A 111 -15.91 -1.55 18.21
C LYS A 111 -14.87 -0.44 18.18
N TYR A 112 -14.00 -0.43 17.16
CA TYR A 112 -12.84 0.46 17.09
C TYR A 112 -12.98 1.58 16.04
N GLY A 113 -13.95 1.47 15.15
CA GLY A 113 -14.29 2.51 14.17
C GLY A 113 -13.11 2.93 13.29
N GLY A 114 -12.95 4.24 13.14
CA GLY A 114 -11.95 4.82 12.27
C GLY A 114 -10.50 4.62 12.69
N ILE A 115 -10.25 4.38 13.98
CA ILE A 115 -8.90 4.10 14.50
C ILE A 115 -8.32 2.84 13.82
N THR A 116 -9.18 1.88 13.48
CA THR A 116 -8.78 0.67 12.74
C THR A 116 -8.16 1.01 11.38
N VAL A 117 -8.77 1.96 10.64
CA VAL A 117 -8.24 2.43 9.37
C VAL A 117 -6.91 3.15 9.58
N LEU A 118 -6.85 4.04 10.57
CA LEU A 118 -5.64 4.80 10.90
C LEU A 118 -4.46 3.88 11.20
N LEU A 119 -4.64 2.94 12.13
CA LEU A 119 -3.58 1.99 12.52
C LEU A 119 -3.23 1.03 11.38
N GLY A 120 -4.24 0.55 10.64
CA GLY A 120 -4.02 -0.30 9.47
C GLY A 120 -3.19 0.39 8.38
N ARG A 121 -3.34 1.72 8.24
CA ARG A 121 -2.55 2.51 7.28
C ARG A 121 -1.08 2.67 7.66
N LEU A 122 -0.74 2.55 8.93
CA LEU A 122 0.65 2.59 9.41
C LEU A 122 1.37 1.24 9.21
N LEU A 123 0.64 0.16 8.93
CA LEU A 123 1.22 -1.16 8.69
C LEU A 123 1.42 -1.40 7.19
N PRO A 124 2.65 -1.72 6.72
CA PRO A 124 2.99 -1.80 5.30
C PRO A 124 2.07 -2.68 4.46
N VAL A 125 1.76 -3.89 4.93
CA VAL A 125 0.93 -4.86 4.21
C VAL A 125 -0.57 -4.53 4.36
N VAL A 126 -0.99 -4.14 5.57
CA VAL A 126 -2.41 -3.91 5.88
C VAL A 126 -2.94 -2.67 5.17
N ARG A 127 -2.10 -1.64 4.96
CA ARG A 127 -2.47 -0.34 4.38
C ARG A 127 -3.14 -0.46 3.01
N THR A 128 -2.73 -1.40 2.18
CA THR A 128 -3.27 -1.60 0.83
C THR A 128 -4.65 -2.23 0.87
N PHE A 129 -4.89 -3.13 1.83
CA PHE A 129 -6.11 -3.93 1.88
C PHE A 129 -7.17 -3.39 2.85
N ILE A 130 -6.82 -2.50 3.80
CA ILE A 130 -7.72 -2.03 4.86
C ILE A 130 -8.99 -1.33 4.35
N ALA A 131 -8.94 -0.78 3.13
CA ALA A 131 -10.07 -0.10 2.49
C ALA A 131 -11.22 -1.06 2.17
N PHE A 132 -10.92 -2.30 1.75
CA PHE A 132 -11.93 -3.30 1.45
C PHE A 132 -12.76 -3.68 2.69
N PRO A 133 -12.18 -4.14 3.82
CA PRO A 133 -12.95 -4.41 5.04
C PRO A 133 -13.67 -3.16 5.61
N ALA A 134 -13.12 -1.96 5.45
CA ALA A 134 -13.83 -0.73 5.84
C ALA A 134 -15.11 -0.52 5.01
N GLY A 135 -15.06 -0.86 3.71
CA GLY A 135 -16.23 -0.86 2.83
C GLY A 135 -17.26 -1.92 3.21
N VAL A 136 -16.83 -3.14 3.49
CA VAL A 136 -17.68 -4.25 3.97
C VAL A 136 -18.43 -3.86 5.25
N ALA A 137 -17.73 -3.23 6.20
CA ALA A 137 -18.33 -2.70 7.43
C ALA A 137 -19.19 -1.44 7.21
N ARG A 138 -19.31 -0.95 5.97
CA ARG A 138 -20.06 0.27 5.62
C ARG A 138 -19.71 1.48 6.49
N MET A 139 -18.41 1.63 6.76
CA MET A 139 -17.92 2.76 7.54
C MET A 139 -18.34 4.09 6.88
N PRO A 140 -18.77 5.14 7.65
CA PRO A 140 -19.11 6.45 7.08
C PRO A 140 -17.94 7.01 6.25
N GLN A 141 -18.22 7.36 4.98
CA GLN A 141 -17.20 7.77 4.00
C GLN A 141 -16.31 8.91 4.49
N LEU A 142 -16.91 9.95 5.09
CA LEU A 142 -16.14 11.08 5.60
C LEU A 142 -15.08 10.63 6.63
N ARG A 143 -15.46 9.76 7.56
CA ARG A 143 -14.53 9.20 8.54
C ARG A 143 -13.46 8.35 7.86
N PHE A 144 -13.85 7.52 6.90
CA PHE A 144 -12.91 6.72 6.10
C PHE A 144 -11.86 7.60 5.41
N HIS A 145 -12.28 8.66 4.73
CA HIS A 145 -11.38 9.59 4.04
C HIS A 145 -10.42 10.30 4.99
N VAL A 146 -10.94 10.83 6.10
CA VAL A 146 -10.11 11.55 7.08
C VAL A 146 -9.04 10.63 7.68
N TYR A 147 -9.43 9.45 8.16
CA TYR A 147 -8.48 8.51 8.76
C TYR A 147 -7.50 7.91 7.74
N THR A 148 -7.95 7.69 6.50
CA THR A 148 -7.08 7.25 5.40
C THR A 148 -6.04 8.32 5.09
N PHE A 149 -6.42 9.58 4.97
CA PHE A 149 -5.51 10.67 4.68
C PHE A 149 -4.49 10.86 5.81
N ILE A 150 -4.97 10.98 7.06
CA ILE A 150 -4.10 11.17 8.23
C ILE A 150 -3.13 9.99 8.41
N GLY A 151 -3.58 8.76 8.17
CA GLY A 151 -2.73 7.57 8.30
C GLY A 151 -1.72 7.41 7.14
N SER A 152 -2.09 7.82 5.93
CA SER A 152 -1.21 7.69 4.75
C SER A 152 -0.18 8.81 4.66
N TRP A 153 -0.49 10.01 5.12
CA TRP A 153 0.38 11.17 5.00
C TRP A 153 1.75 10.99 5.72
N PRO A 154 1.82 10.54 6.99
CA PRO A 154 3.11 10.29 7.65
C PRO A 154 3.93 9.22 6.93
N TRP A 155 3.30 8.18 6.43
CA TRP A 155 3.95 7.14 5.66
C TRP A 155 4.59 7.68 4.39
N CYS A 156 3.82 8.43 3.59
CA CYS A 156 4.31 9.07 2.37
C CYS A 156 5.44 10.07 2.69
N TYR A 157 5.30 10.82 3.77
CA TYR A 157 6.32 11.77 4.20
C TYR A 157 7.63 11.08 4.59
N ILE A 158 7.55 10.01 5.40
CA ILE A 158 8.74 9.25 5.84
C ILE A 158 9.45 8.64 4.62
N LEU A 159 8.73 7.98 3.72
CA LEU A 159 9.34 7.37 2.54
C LEU A 159 9.97 8.42 1.61
N ALA A 160 9.30 9.55 1.37
CA ALA A 160 9.85 10.63 0.58
C ALA A 160 11.06 11.29 1.26
N TYR A 161 11.01 11.49 2.59
CA TYR A 161 12.14 12.00 3.36
C TYR A 161 13.34 11.07 3.29
N VAL A 162 13.11 9.77 3.45
CA VAL A 162 14.17 8.75 3.27
C VAL A 162 14.76 8.86 1.87
N GLY A 163 13.93 8.92 0.82
CA GLY A 163 14.40 9.06 -0.55
C GLY A 163 15.20 10.34 -0.80
N MET A 164 14.78 11.46 -0.19
CA MET A 164 15.52 12.74 -0.23
C MET A 164 16.90 12.61 0.43
N ARG A 165 16.97 12.01 1.62
CA ARG A 165 18.25 11.81 2.34
C ARG A 165 19.14 10.79 1.65
N LEU A 166 18.55 9.77 1.04
CA LEU A 166 19.26 8.76 0.26
C LEU A 166 19.81 9.34 -1.04
N GLY A 167 19.08 10.28 -1.68
CA GLY A 167 19.57 11.00 -2.85
C GLY A 167 20.85 11.76 -2.57
N GLU A 168 20.91 12.43 -1.42
CA GLU A 168 22.13 13.11 -0.93
C GLU A 168 23.29 12.11 -0.74
N ALA A 169 23.02 10.96 -0.10
CA ALA A 169 24.02 9.92 0.16
C ALA A 169 24.41 9.15 -1.11
N TRP A 170 23.49 9.02 -2.07
CA TRP A 170 23.72 8.33 -3.34
C TRP A 170 24.81 9.03 -4.19
N GLU A 171 24.86 10.35 -4.17
CA GLU A 171 25.87 11.12 -4.89
C GLU A 171 27.20 11.20 -4.13
N THR A 172 27.16 11.06 -2.79
CA THR A 172 28.33 11.32 -1.93
C THR A 172 29.03 10.05 -1.42
N ASP A 173 28.34 8.88 -1.33
CA ASP A 173 28.92 7.66 -0.76
C ASP A 173 28.73 6.41 -1.66
N PRO A 174 29.83 5.90 -2.29
CA PRO A 174 29.77 4.68 -3.10
C PRO A 174 29.37 3.41 -2.33
N ARG A 175 29.61 3.35 -1.00
CA ARG A 175 29.26 2.19 -0.16
C ARG A 175 27.74 2.09 0.04
N PHE A 176 27.05 3.19 -0.18
CA PHE A 176 25.60 3.25 -0.04
C PHE A 176 24.88 2.38 -1.07
N HIS A 177 25.39 2.27 -2.29
CA HIS A 177 24.86 1.40 -3.35
C HIS A 177 24.84 -0.08 -2.93
N GLU A 178 25.90 -0.55 -2.30
CA GLU A 178 25.98 -1.95 -1.84
C GLU A 178 25.03 -2.23 -0.67
N TRP A 179 24.91 -1.28 0.24
CA TRP A 179 24.02 -1.41 1.40
C TRP A 179 22.55 -1.37 0.99
N PHE A 180 22.18 -0.47 0.07
CA PHE A 180 20.82 -0.37 -0.47
C PHE A 180 20.41 -1.64 -1.23
N HIS A 181 21.32 -2.20 -2.01
CA HIS A 181 21.07 -3.46 -2.73
C HIS A 181 20.81 -4.63 -1.78
N ARG A 182 21.58 -4.74 -0.69
CA ARG A 182 21.38 -5.76 0.36
C ARG A 182 20.06 -5.53 1.12
N PHE A 183 19.75 -4.29 1.46
CA PHE A 183 18.51 -3.95 2.15
C PHE A 183 17.28 -4.29 1.30
N HIS A 184 17.31 -3.95 0.02
CA HIS A 184 16.26 -4.28 -0.93
C HIS A 184 16.02 -5.79 -1.01
N LEU A 185 17.09 -6.57 -1.07
CA LEU A 185 17.03 -8.03 -1.13
C LEU A 185 16.42 -8.64 0.15
N VAL A 186 16.75 -8.08 1.31
CA VAL A 186 16.17 -8.51 2.61
C VAL A 186 14.68 -8.19 2.68
N VAL A 187 14.26 -7.00 2.23
CA VAL A 187 12.85 -6.59 2.20
C VAL A 187 12.05 -7.48 1.22
N GLU A 188 12.61 -7.75 0.05
CA GLU A 188 11.99 -8.61 -0.97
C GLU A 188 11.83 -10.06 -0.45
N LEU A 189 12.86 -10.61 0.18
CA LEU A 189 12.81 -11.93 0.81
C LEU A 189 11.81 -11.98 1.98
N ALA A 190 11.75 -10.94 2.80
CA ALA A 190 10.80 -10.85 3.90
C ALA A 190 9.35 -10.77 3.39
N LEU A 191 9.09 -10.01 2.31
CA LEU A 191 7.78 -9.93 1.66
C LEU A 191 7.37 -11.28 1.05
N VAL A 192 8.27 -11.94 0.32
CA VAL A 192 8.02 -13.27 -0.25
C VAL A 192 7.78 -14.29 0.85
N ALA A 193 8.60 -14.30 1.91
CA ALA A 193 8.42 -15.19 3.06
C ALA A 193 7.08 -14.94 3.77
N ALA A 194 6.66 -13.68 3.93
CA ALA A 194 5.38 -13.32 4.53
C ALA A 194 4.19 -13.79 3.67
N ILE A 195 4.27 -13.62 2.35
CA ILE A 195 3.25 -14.09 1.39
C ILE A 195 3.18 -15.63 1.40
N VAL A 196 4.32 -16.32 1.34
CA VAL A 196 4.38 -17.78 1.38
C VAL A 196 3.84 -18.32 2.69
N TRP A 197 4.23 -17.73 3.82
CA TRP A 197 3.74 -18.10 5.15
C TRP A 197 2.23 -17.88 5.26
N PHE A 198 1.72 -16.75 4.76
CA PHE A 198 0.30 -16.43 4.74
C PHE A 198 -0.48 -17.43 3.88
N LEU A 199 -0.03 -17.72 2.66
CA LEU A 199 -0.66 -18.68 1.77
C LEU A 199 -0.62 -20.10 2.38
N TRP A 200 0.50 -20.50 2.95
CA TRP A 200 0.64 -21.83 3.58
C TRP A 200 -0.29 -22.02 4.78
N THR A 201 -0.35 -21.03 5.66
CA THR A 201 -1.25 -21.07 6.82
C THR A 201 -2.72 -21.03 6.41
N HIS A 202 -3.03 -20.33 5.33
CA HIS A 202 -4.41 -20.22 4.84
C HIS A 202 -4.86 -21.48 4.13
N ILE A 203 -4.04 -22.07 3.26
CA ILE A 203 -4.33 -23.34 2.57
C ILE A 203 -4.52 -24.46 3.60
N LYS A 204 -3.70 -24.49 4.66
CA LYS A 204 -3.83 -25.49 5.73
C LYS A 204 -5.16 -25.36 6.48
N ARG A 205 -5.65 -24.15 6.73
CA ARG A 205 -6.96 -23.91 7.37
C ARG A 205 -8.14 -24.31 6.47
N VAL A 206 -8.04 -24.03 5.17
CA VAL A 206 -9.09 -24.41 4.20
C VAL A 206 -9.21 -25.92 4.07
N ARG A 207 -8.09 -26.67 4.04
CA ARG A 207 -8.12 -28.14 4.02
C ARG A 207 -8.71 -28.74 5.28
N GLN A 208 -8.40 -28.19 6.45
CA GLN A 208 -8.98 -28.66 7.72
C GLN A 208 -10.49 -28.39 7.85
N ALA A 209 -11.02 -27.41 7.12
CA ALA A 209 -12.44 -27.11 7.09
C ALA A 209 -13.22 -27.95 6.05
N GLU A 210 -12.54 -28.62 5.12
CA GLU A 210 -13.13 -29.58 4.17
C GLU A 210 -13.16 -31.02 4.73
N GLU A 211 -12.34 -31.31 5.76
CA GLU A 211 -12.25 -32.63 6.41
C GLU A 211 -13.11 -32.76 7.69
N ALA A 212 -13.75 -31.64 8.13
CA ALA A 212 -14.64 -31.60 9.30
C ALA A 212 -16.10 -31.43 8.91
#